data_bf17464a04e8790f870d1ad5d502def0
#
_entry.id   bf17464a04e8790f870d1ad5d502def0
#
_cell.length_a   1.000
_cell.length_b   1.000
_cell.length_c   1.000
_cell.angle_alpha   90.00
_cell.angle_beta   90.00
_cell.angle_gamma   90.00
#
_symmetry.space_group_name_H-M   'P 1'
#
loop_
_entity.id
_entity.type
_entity.pdbx_description
1 polymer ?
#
loop_
_entity_poly.entity_id
_entity_poly.type
_entity_poly.pdbx_seq_one_letter_code
_entity_poly.pdbx_strand_id
1 'polypeptide(L)'
;GGVAAALAAGSAVILKPAPPAKRCAAELVAAFHEAGVPRDLVVLAPLDDGDVSRYLVTHEGVDRVVLTGSYDTARLFRSWKPDMHLLGETSGKNAIIVTPSADPDLAVRDIVHSAFAHAGQKCSASSLLILVGSAGRSSRIARPLVDAAASLRVGLPASLDSQVGPVVVPDDEKAVRGLTTLGEGEHWVLKPCYLGDGLWTPGIRAGVVPGSEFHLTEYFAPVLGVMRVDTLEEAIAAVNDVAYGLTSGL
;
A
#
# COMPACT_ATOMS: atom_id res chain seq x y z
N GLY A 1 5.30 7.23 -13.65
CA GLY A 1 4.35 8.34 -13.88
C GLY A 1 5.02 9.69 -13.71
N GLY A 2 5.43 10.09 -12.50
CA GLY A 2 5.88 11.45 -12.16
C GLY A 2 7.05 11.98 -13.02
N VAL A 3 8.07 11.15 -13.28
CA VAL A 3 9.21 11.55 -14.14
C VAL A 3 8.74 11.91 -15.56
N ALA A 4 7.96 11.01 -16.18
CA ALA A 4 7.46 11.23 -17.54
C ALA A 4 6.52 12.45 -17.61
N ALA A 5 5.66 12.65 -16.61
CA ALA A 5 4.76 13.79 -16.53
C ALA A 5 5.53 15.12 -16.39
N ALA A 6 6.56 15.17 -15.57
CA ALA A 6 7.40 16.35 -15.41
C ALA A 6 8.17 16.71 -16.70
N LEU A 7 8.76 15.71 -17.36
CA LEU A 7 9.42 15.89 -18.65
C LEU A 7 8.45 16.38 -19.73
N ALA A 8 7.25 15.80 -19.80
CA ALA A 8 6.22 16.23 -20.75
C ALA A 8 5.74 17.67 -20.49
N ALA A 9 5.84 18.13 -19.24
CA ALA A 9 5.56 19.51 -18.85
C ALA A 9 6.77 20.46 -19.06
N GLY A 10 7.89 19.98 -19.61
CA GLY A 10 9.09 20.78 -19.87
C GLY A 10 9.99 21.00 -18.67
N SER A 11 9.85 20.21 -17.60
CA SER A 11 10.66 20.31 -16.39
C SER A 11 11.80 19.30 -16.39
N ALA A 12 12.99 19.72 -15.92
CA ALA A 12 14.05 18.79 -15.55
C ALA A 12 13.69 18.03 -14.27
N VAL A 13 14.23 16.84 -14.09
CA VAL A 13 13.88 15.94 -12.98
C VAL A 13 15.12 15.44 -12.26
N ILE A 14 15.15 15.60 -10.96
CA ILE A 14 16.06 14.87 -10.08
C ILE A 14 15.29 13.72 -9.45
N LEU A 15 15.65 12.48 -9.78
CA LEU A 15 15.04 11.29 -9.23
C LEU A 15 15.82 10.79 -8.02
N LYS A 16 15.24 10.98 -6.82
CA LYS A 16 15.75 10.39 -5.57
C LYS A 16 14.92 9.14 -5.25
N PRO A 17 15.44 7.94 -5.45
CA PRO A 17 14.73 6.72 -5.12
C PRO A 17 14.64 6.48 -3.61
N ALA A 18 13.61 5.75 -3.18
CA ALA A 18 13.64 5.11 -1.87
C ALA A 18 14.78 4.08 -1.79
N PRO A 19 15.37 3.84 -0.61
CA PRO A 19 16.50 2.91 -0.47
C PRO A 19 16.32 1.55 -1.16
N PRO A 20 15.18 0.85 -1.01
CA PRO A 20 14.99 -0.45 -1.67
C PRO A 20 14.72 -0.35 -3.18
N ALA A 21 14.48 0.84 -3.73
CA ALA A 21 14.18 1.07 -5.13
C ALA A 21 15.37 1.62 -5.96
N LYS A 22 16.56 1.76 -5.38
CA LYS A 22 17.72 2.38 -6.05
C LYS A 22 18.07 1.72 -7.38
N ARG A 23 18.06 0.37 -7.43
CA ARG A 23 18.35 -0.37 -8.65
C ARG A 23 17.31 -0.11 -9.74
N CYS A 24 16.03 -0.17 -9.41
CA CYS A 24 14.95 0.09 -10.37
C CYS A 24 15.01 1.52 -10.92
N ALA A 25 15.36 2.49 -10.07
CA ALA A 25 15.52 3.88 -10.49
C ALA A 25 16.73 4.07 -11.43
N ALA A 26 17.83 3.38 -11.18
CA ALA A 26 19.02 3.43 -12.05
C ALA A 26 18.68 2.89 -13.46
N GLU A 27 18.03 1.74 -13.56
CA GLU A 27 17.58 1.17 -14.83
C GLU A 27 16.58 2.08 -15.55
N LEU A 28 15.65 2.68 -14.82
CA LEU A 28 14.69 3.63 -15.39
C LEU A 28 15.40 4.85 -16.00
N VAL A 29 16.36 5.45 -15.27
CA VAL A 29 17.11 6.62 -15.77
C VAL A 29 17.99 6.24 -16.96
N ALA A 30 18.62 5.07 -16.94
CA ALA A 30 19.38 4.56 -18.08
C ALA A 30 18.49 4.44 -19.33
N ALA A 31 17.30 3.86 -19.19
CA ALA A 31 16.35 3.73 -20.29
C ALA A 31 15.91 5.10 -20.88
N PHE A 32 15.72 6.13 -20.05
CA PHE A 32 15.47 7.49 -20.55
C PHE A 32 16.63 8.03 -21.37
N HIS A 33 17.87 7.85 -20.90
CA HIS A 33 19.07 8.33 -21.61
C HIS A 33 19.30 7.56 -22.92
N GLU A 34 19.07 6.24 -22.93
CA GLU A 34 19.13 5.40 -24.14
C GLU A 34 18.08 5.80 -25.17
N ALA A 35 16.90 6.24 -24.70
CA ALA A 35 15.84 6.78 -25.56
C ALA A 35 16.11 8.21 -26.07
N GLY A 36 17.27 8.80 -25.73
CA GLY A 36 17.69 10.10 -26.22
C GLY A 36 17.32 11.29 -25.32
N VAL A 37 16.82 11.05 -24.10
CA VAL A 37 16.61 12.13 -23.14
C VAL A 37 17.97 12.64 -22.64
N PRO A 38 18.24 13.95 -22.72
CA PRO A 38 19.49 14.54 -22.26
C PRO A 38 19.79 14.25 -20.79
N ARG A 39 21.07 14.03 -20.46
CA ARG A 39 21.49 13.62 -19.11
C ARG A 39 21.27 14.70 -18.05
N ASP A 40 21.19 15.94 -18.44
CA ASP A 40 20.90 17.11 -17.59
C ASP A 40 19.40 17.30 -17.34
N LEU A 41 18.53 16.65 -18.13
CA LEU A 41 17.08 16.69 -17.91
C LEU A 41 16.56 15.62 -16.95
N VAL A 42 17.26 14.49 -16.83
CA VAL A 42 16.93 13.44 -15.85
C VAL A 42 18.19 13.02 -15.11
N VAL A 43 18.26 13.37 -13.85
CA VAL A 43 19.41 13.10 -13.00
C VAL A 43 19.02 12.11 -11.91
N LEU A 44 19.78 11.01 -11.77
CA LEU A 44 19.65 10.09 -10.66
C LEU A 44 20.40 10.61 -9.44
N ALA A 45 19.72 10.73 -8.30
CA ALA A 45 20.29 11.08 -7.00
C ALA A 45 20.08 9.91 -6.01
N PRO A 46 20.94 8.87 -6.01
CA PRO A 46 20.76 7.65 -5.21
C PRO A 46 21.17 7.88 -3.75
N LEU A 47 20.65 8.95 -3.17
CA LEU A 47 20.94 9.38 -1.81
C LEU A 47 20.23 8.49 -0.79
N ASP A 48 20.88 8.30 0.36
CA ASP A 48 20.23 7.74 1.53
C ASP A 48 19.43 8.82 2.27
N ASP A 49 18.53 8.40 3.14
CA ASP A 49 17.79 9.34 3.97
C ASP A 49 18.75 10.05 4.95
N GLY A 50 18.51 11.34 5.18
CA GLY A 50 19.36 12.15 6.04
C GLY A 50 19.50 13.60 5.55
N ASP A 51 20.53 14.30 6.05
CA ASP A 51 20.72 15.74 5.83
C ASP A 51 20.89 16.12 4.36
N VAL A 52 21.58 15.30 3.56
CA VAL A 52 21.76 15.56 2.12
C VAL A 52 20.42 15.47 1.37
N SER A 53 19.58 14.48 1.71
CA SER A 53 18.25 14.36 1.15
C SER A 53 17.34 15.52 1.57
N ARG A 54 17.44 15.94 2.85
CA ARG A 54 16.74 17.13 3.34
C ARG A 54 17.18 18.38 2.57
N TYR A 55 18.50 18.60 2.41
CA TYR A 55 19.04 19.71 1.64
C TYR A 55 18.50 19.72 0.20
N LEU A 56 18.51 18.55 -0.47
CA LEU A 56 17.99 18.43 -1.83
C LEU A 56 16.52 18.86 -1.93
N VAL A 57 15.64 18.29 -1.10
CA VAL A 57 14.19 18.56 -1.23
C VAL A 57 13.79 19.95 -0.77
N THR A 58 14.61 20.62 0.05
CA THR A 58 14.33 21.98 0.55
C THR A 58 15.07 23.06 -0.23
N HIS A 59 15.95 22.69 -1.17
CA HIS A 59 16.76 23.63 -1.93
C HIS A 59 15.90 24.60 -2.73
N GLU A 60 16.31 25.85 -2.81
CA GLU A 60 15.55 26.91 -3.51
C GLU A 60 15.39 26.67 -5.01
N GLY A 61 16.36 25.98 -5.65
CA GLY A 61 16.30 25.58 -7.05
C GLY A 61 15.35 24.40 -7.33
N VAL A 62 14.67 23.84 -6.32
CA VAL A 62 13.64 22.82 -6.48
C VAL A 62 12.26 23.46 -6.41
N ASP A 63 11.63 23.64 -7.55
CA ASP A 63 10.32 24.29 -7.65
C ASP A 63 9.19 23.41 -7.10
N ARG A 64 9.27 22.11 -7.33
CA ARG A 64 8.22 21.16 -6.95
C ARG A 64 8.80 19.82 -6.53
N VAL A 65 8.17 19.20 -5.55
CA VAL A 65 8.47 17.84 -5.12
C VAL A 65 7.27 16.95 -5.46
N VAL A 66 7.53 15.90 -6.26
CA VAL A 66 6.55 14.82 -6.50
C VAL A 66 6.95 13.65 -5.62
N LEU A 67 6.16 13.38 -4.59
CA LEU A 67 6.42 12.32 -3.61
C LEU A 67 5.49 11.15 -3.85
N THR A 68 6.06 9.96 -4.06
CA THR A 68 5.37 8.69 -3.83
C THR A 68 6.01 8.04 -2.62
N GLY A 69 5.25 7.87 -1.54
CA GLY A 69 5.82 7.37 -0.28
C GLY A 69 4.79 7.31 0.85
N SER A 70 5.25 7.37 2.10
CA SER A 70 4.35 7.34 3.25
C SER A 70 3.77 8.71 3.57
N TYR A 71 2.62 8.71 4.23
CA TYR A 71 2.02 9.92 4.80
C TYR A 71 2.98 10.65 5.76
N ASP A 72 3.74 9.89 6.55
CA ASP A 72 4.71 10.44 7.48
C ASP A 72 5.86 11.14 6.75
N THR A 73 6.30 10.62 5.61
CA THR A 73 7.30 11.29 4.77
C THR A 73 6.77 12.63 4.24
N ALA A 74 5.52 12.69 3.82
CA ALA A 74 4.93 13.95 3.37
C ALA A 74 4.84 14.99 4.50
N ARG A 75 4.45 14.55 5.71
CA ARG A 75 4.45 15.40 6.89
C ARG A 75 5.86 15.89 7.26
N LEU A 76 6.85 14.99 7.18
CA LEU A 76 8.25 15.32 7.44
C LEU A 76 8.74 16.39 6.46
N PHE A 77 8.47 16.25 5.16
CA PHE A 77 8.88 17.22 4.15
C PHE A 77 8.24 18.60 4.40
N ARG A 78 6.95 18.63 4.73
CA ARG A 78 6.26 19.86 5.10
C ARG A 78 6.78 20.50 6.40
N SER A 79 7.29 19.70 7.34
CA SER A 79 7.92 20.23 8.55
C SER A 79 9.27 20.90 8.25
N TRP A 80 9.97 20.47 7.21
CA TRP A 80 11.24 21.08 6.78
C TRP A 80 11.04 22.36 5.98
N LYS A 81 10.00 22.40 5.12
CA LYS A 81 9.67 23.55 4.26
C LYS A 81 8.14 23.64 4.14
N PRO A 82 7.47 24.42 5.02
CA PRO A 82 6.00 24.49 5.08
C PRO A 82 5.33 24.98 3.79
N ASP A 83 6.00 25.83 3.02
CA ASP A 83 5.57 26.39 1.74
C ASP A 83 5.97 25.53 0.51
N MET A 84 6.49 24.32 0.72
CA MET A 84 6.86 23.41 -0.35
C MET A 84 5.68 23.09 -1.27
N HIS A 85 5.88 23.24 -2.56
CA HIS A 85 4.95 22.71 -3.57
C HIS A 85 5.08 21.19 -3.66
N LEU A 86 4.39 20.49 -2.74
CA LEU A 86 4.41 19.04 -2.63
C LEU A 86 3.18 18.43 -3.30
N LEU A 87 3.42 17.63 -4.35
CA LEU A 87 2.44 16.73 -4.95
C LEU A 87 2.68 15.35 -4.37
N GLY A 88 1.85 14.94 -3.43
CA GLY A 88 2.04 13.71 -2.67
C GLY A 88 1.01 12.65 -3.03
N GLU A 89 1.50 11.48 -3.46
CA GLU A 89 0.74 10.24 -3.49
C GLU A 89 1.26 9.36 -2.36
N THR A 90 0.48 9.26 -1.28
CA THR A 90 0.95 8.70 -0.03
C THR A 90 0.11 7.52 0.43
N SER A 91 0.14 7.23 1.74
CA SER A 91 -0.52 6.09 2.34
C SER A 91 -2.03 6.01 2.05
N GLY A 92 -2.55 4.80 2.07
CA GLY A 92 -3.97 4.50 1.97
C GLY A 92 -4.37 3.43 2.99
N LYS A 93 -5.55 3.58 3.61
CA LYS A 93 -6.24 2.51 4.32
C LYS A 93 -7.48 2.14 3.51
N ASN A 94 -7.20 1.56 2.35
CA ASN A 94 -8.25 1.31 1.37
C ASN A 94 -9.19 0.21 1.83
N ALA A 95 -10.49 0.44 1.67
CA ALA A 95 -11.52 -0.49 2.07
C ALA A 95 -12.34 -0.97 0.86
N ILE A 96 -12.78 -2.23 0.92
CA ILE A 96 -13.87 -2.74 0.10
C ILE A 96 -15.08 -2.92 1.01
N ILE A 97 -16.18 -2.27 0.65
CA ILE A 97 -17.47 -2.39 1.34
C ILE A 97 -18.30 -3.43 0.59
N VAL A 98 -18.81 -4.43 1.31
CA VAL A 98 -19.69 -5.45 0.74
C VAL A 98 -21.05 -5.35 1.38
N THR A 99 -22.06 -5.01 0.59
CA THR A 99 -23.46 -4.92 1.01
C THR A 99 -24.20 -6.25 0.80
N PRO A 100 -25.39 -6.42 1.39
CA PRO A 100 -26.21 -7.65 1.20
C PRO A 100 -26.60 -7.95 -0.24
N SER A 101 -26.57 -6.94 -1.12
CA SER A 101 -26.92 -7.09 -2.55
C SER A 101 -25.73 -7.45 -3.44
N ALA A 102 -24.51 -7.51 -2.89
CA ALA A 102 -23.32 -7.87 -3.65
C ALA A 102 -23.36 -9.33 -4.13
N ASP A 103 -22.79 -9.58 -5.30
CA ASP A 103 -22.48 -10.94 -5.74
C ASP A 103 -21.30 -11.48 -4.89
N PRO A 104 -21.52 -12.55 -4.10
CA PRO A 104 -20.48 -13.05 -3.20
C PRO A 104 -19.23 -13.57 -3.92
N ASP A 105 -19.38 -14.20 -5.09
CA ASP A 105 -18.27 -14.83 -5.80
C ASP A 105 -17.40 -13.75 -6.47
N LEU A 106 -18.03 -12.73 -7.03
CA LEU A 106 -17.34 -11.55 -7.56
C LEU A 106 -16.62 -10.79 -6.44
N ALA A 107 -17.31 -10.55 -5.33
CA ALA A 107 -16.74 -9.85 -4.18
C ALA A 107 -15.50 -10.57 -3.65
N VAL A 108 -15.56 -11.88 -3.43
CA VAL A 108 -14.42 -12.67 -2.95
C VAL A 108 -13.23 -12.58 -3.90
N ARG A 109 -13.46 -12.75 -5.21
CA ARG A 109 -12.40 -12.64 -6.23
C ARG A 109 -11.70 -11.28 -6.16
N ASP A 110 -12.48 -10.21 -6.13
CA ASP A 110 -11.95 -8.85 -6.19
C ASP A 110 -11.27 -8.45 -4.87
N ILE A 111 -11.79 -8.89 -3.72
CA ILE A 111 -11.15 -8.70 -2.41
C ILE A 111 -9.79 -9.39 -2.38
N VAL A 112 -9.72 -10.67 -2.75
CA VAL A 112 -8.47 -11.44 -2.71
C VAL A 112 -7.44 -10.84 -3.65
N HIS A 113 -7.85 -10.48 -4.86
CA HIS A 113 -6.95 -9.82 -5.83
C HIS A 113 -6.43 -8.48 -5.29
N SER A 114 -7.33 -7.63 -4.78
CA SER A 114 -6.95 -6.31 -4.29
C SER A 114 -6.08 -6.38 -3.03
N ALA A 115 -6.37 -7.29 -2.10
CA ALA A 115 -5.67 -7.36 -0.82
C ALA A 115 -4.29 -8.02 -0.91
N PHE A 116 -4.12 -9.00 -1.79
CA PHE A 116 -2.94 -9.87 -1.76
C PHE A 116 -2.06 -9.80 -3.00
N ALA A 117 -2.54 -9.23 -4.11
CA ALA A 117 -1.67 -8.95 -5.24
C ALA A 117 -0.52 -8.02 -4.81
N HIS A 118 0.69 -8.27 -5.35
CA HIS A 118 1.91 -7.57 -4.93
C HIS A 118 2.19 -7.65 -3.41
N ALA A 119 1.78 -8.74 -2.76
CA ALA A 119 1.89 -8.92 -1.30
C ALA A 119 1.25 -7.77 -0.49
N GLY A 120 0.13 -7.19 -0.97
CA GLY A 120 -0.54 -6.05 -0.34
C GLY A 120 0.26 -4.74 -0.37
N GLN A 121 1.34 -4.67 -1.16
CA GLN A 121 2.26 -3.54 -1.21
C GLN A 121 2.00 -2.61 -2.40
N LYS A 122 0.74 -2.29 -2.63
CA LYS A 122 0.31 -1.18 -3.49
C LYS A 122 -0.39 -0.13 -2.65
N CYS A 123 -0.17 1.14 -2.98
CA CYS A 123 -0.89 2.24 -2.33
C CYS A 123 -2.42 2.07 -2.41
N SER A 124 -2.92 1.41 -3.48
CA SER A 124 -4.34 1.11 -3.72
C SER A 124 -4.78 -0.28 -3.25
N ALA A 125 -3.90 -1.10 -2.64
CA ALA A 125 -4.30 -2.42 -2.14
C ALA A 125 -5.34 -2.28 -1.03
N SER A 126 -6.38 -3.11 -1.07
CA SER A 126 -7.36 -3.17 0.01
C SER A 126 -6.75 -3.84 1.24
N SER A 127 -6.76 -3.15 2.36
CA SER A 127 -6.32 -3.70 3.66
C SER A 127 -7.47 -3.80 4.66
N LEU A 128 -8.66 -3.33 4.29
CA LEU A 128 -9.87 -3.40 5.10
C LEU A 128 -11.05 -3.92 4.25
N LEU A 129 -11.74 -4.92 4.77
CA LEU A 129 -13.01 -5.40 4.27
C LEU A 129 -14.10 -5.03 5.25
N ILE A 130 -15.10 -4.27 4.81
CA ILE A 130 -16.24 -3.88 5.64
C ILE A 130 -17.49 -4.61 5.14
N LEU A 131 -18.02 -5.48 5.98
CA LEU A 131 -19.21 -6.28 5.68
C LEU A 131 -20.45 -5.64 6.32
N VAL A 132 -21.41 -5.23 5.51
CA VAL A 132 -22.63 -4.53 5.95
C VAL A 132 -23.77 -5.50 6.23
N GLY A 133 -24.40 -5.40 7.39
CA GLY A 133 -25.63 -6.10 7.77
C GLY A 133 -25.51 -7.62 7.60
N SER A 134 -26.39 -8.24 6.79
CA SER A 134 -26.40 -9.69 6.58
C SER A 134 -25.17 -10.22 5.82
N ALA A 135 -24.46 -9.39 5.06
CA ALA A 135 -23.20 -9.79 4.43
C ALA A 135 -22.16 -10.21 5.48
N GLY A 136 -22.14 -9.56 6.66
CA GLY A 136 -21.25 -9.89 7.76
C GLY A 136 -21.50 -11.26 8.41
N ARG A 137 -22.65 -11.87 8.14
CA ARG A 137 -23.04 -13.20 8.65
C ARG A 137 -23.02 -14.27 7.55
N SER A 138 -22.70 -13.90 6.32
CA SER A 138 -22.76 -14.78 5.15
C SER A 138 -21.59 -15.77 5.11
N SER A 139 -21.90 -17.05 5.21
CA SER A 139 -20.91 -18.12 4.98
C SER A 139 -20.47 -18.20 3.51
N ARG A 140 -21.24 -17.65 2.57
CA ARG A 140 -20.90 -17.55 1.14
C ARG A 140 -19.78 -16.55 0.86
N ILE A 141 -19.48 -15.67 1.81
CA ILE A 141 -18.34 -14.75 1.72
C ILE A 141 -17.19 -15.27 2.58
N ALA A 142 -17.45 -15.57 3.85
CA ALA A 142 -16.40 -15.86 4.82
C ALA A 142 -15.55 -17.09 4.47
N ARG A 143 -16.18 -18.21 4.08
CA ARG A 143 -15.43 -19.43 3.71
C ARG A 143 -14.68 -19.31 2.40
N PRO A 144 -15.33 -18.92 1.27
CA PRO A 144 -14.61 -18.75 0.01
C PRO A 144 -13.47 -17.71 0.07
N LEU A 145 -13.61 -16.65 0.89
CA LEU A 145 -12.55 -15.68 1.10
C LEU A 145 -11.29 -16.32 1.71
N VAL A 146 -11.48 -17.13 2.75
CA VAL A 146 -10.36 -17.85 3.38
C VAL A 146 -9.75 -18.87 2.44
N ASP A 147 -10.60 -19.68 1.77
CA ASP A 147 -10.14 -20.72 0.84
C ASP A 147 -9.36 -20.11 -0.34
N ALA A 148 -9.88 -19.04 -0.92
CA ALA A 148 -9.22 -18.34 -2.03
C ALA A 148 -7.89 -17.69 -1.61
N ALA A 149 -7.84 -17.03 -0.45
CA ALA A 149 -6.61 -16.46 0.07
C ALA A 149 -5.56 -17.53 0.40
N ALA A 150 -5.97 -18.65 1.02
CA ALA A 150 -5.09 -19.76 1.36
C ALA A 150 -4.56 -20.51 0.14
N SER A 151 -5.27 -20.47 -1.00
CA SER A 151 -4.85 -21.12 -2.24
C SER A 151 -3.79 -20.34 -3.03
N LEU A 152 -3.50 -19.09 -2.65
CA LEU A 152 -2.51 -18.27 -3.34
C LEU A 152 -1.11 -18.86 -3.16
N ARG A 153 -0.42 -19.03 -4.28
CA ARG A 153 0.96 -19.54 -4.29
C ARG A 153 1.93 -18.43 -3.94
N VAL A 154 2.60 -18.59 -2.80
CA VAL A 154 3.63 -17.67 -2.32
C VAL A 154 5.00 -18.14 -2.81
N GLY A 155 5.79 -17.25 -3.38
CA GLY A 155 7.11 -17.61 -3.87
C GLY A 155 7.90 -16.44 -4.45
N LEU A 156 9.15 -16.68 -4.75
CA LEU A 156 10.05 -15.68 -5.33
C LEU A 156 9.60 -15.26 -6.75
N PRO A 157 9.86 -14.00 -7.16
CA PRO A 157 9.44 -13.48 -8.46
C PRO A 157 10.03 -14.23 -9.68
N ALA A 158 11.11 -14.98 -9.48
CA ALA A 158 11.70 -15.81 -10.53
C ALA A 158 10.82 -17.01 -10.92
N SER A 159 9.89 -17.43 -10.06
CA SER A 159 8.91 -18.48 -10.35
C SER A 159 7.67 -17.86 -10.99
N LEU A 160 7.33 -18.31 -12.20
CA LEU A 160 6.14 -17.86 -12.93
C LEU A 160 4.82 -18.25 -12.23
N ASP A 161 4.87 -19.22 -11.34
CA ASP A 161 3.71 -19.69 -10.58
C ASP A 161 3.43 -18.84 -9.34
N SER A 162 4.35 -17.97 -8.93
CA SER A 162 4.19 -17.11 -7.75
C SER A 162 3.10 -16.08 -7.97
N GLN A 163 2.13 -16.02 -7.05
CA GLN A 163 1.04 -15.05 -7.04
C GLN A 163 1.23 -13.99 -5.95
N VAL A 164 1.92 -14.35 -4.87
CA VAL A 164 2.29 -13.46 -3.79
C VAL A 164 3.81 -13.51 -3.63
N GLY A 165 4.48 -12.40 -3.86
CA GLY A 165 5.93 -12.25 -3.73
C GLY A 165 6.36 -11.86 -2.31
N PRO A 166 7.67 -11.60 -2.11
CA PRO A 166 8.18 -11.14 -0.83
C PRO A 166 7.75 -9.70 -0.51
N VAL A 167 7.73 -9.35 0.76
CA VAL A 167 7.70 -7.95 1.19
C VAL A 167 9.04 -7.30 0.85
N VAL A 168 8.97 -6.03 0.41
CA VAL A 168 10.14 -5.30 -0.12
C VAL A 168 11.20 -5.06 0.96
N VAL A 169 10.77 -4.82 2.20
CA VAL A 169 11.64 -4.68 3.37
C VAL A 169 11.24 -5.77 4.38
N PRO A 170 11.97 -6.90 4.42
CA PRO A 170 11.59 -8.06 5.24
C PRO A 170 11.46 -7.75 6.74
N ASP A 171 12.28 -6.85 7.25
CA ASP A 171 12.35 -6.49 8.67
C ASP A 171 11.63 -5.16 8.98
N ASP A 172 10.72 -4.71 8.11
CA ASP A 172 9.89 -3.56 8.40
C ASP A 172 9.00 -3.85 9.61
N GLU A 173 9.27 -3.18 10.73
CA GLU A 173 8.58 -3.40 12.01
C GLU A 173 7.06 -3.23 11.88
N LYS A 174 6.61 -2.29 11.05
CA LYS A 174 5.20 -2.02 10.84
C LYS A 174 4.54 -3.17 10.07
N ALA A 175 5.15 -3.65 8.99
CA ALA A 175 4.66 -4.80 8.23
C ALA A 175 4.63 -6.07 9.11
N VAL A 176 5.72 -6.35 9.83
CA VAL A 176 5.81 -7.50 10.75
C VAL A 176 4.74 -7.41 11.83
N ARG A 177 4.52 -6.23 12.44
CA ARG A 177 3.46 -6.04 13.44
C ARG A 177 2.08 -6.33 12.87
N GLY A 178 1.78 -5.86 11.65
CA GLY A 178 0.52 -6.16 10.96
C GLY A 178 0.29 -7.65 10.73
N LEU A 179 1.36 -8.41 10.51
CA LEU A 179 1.33 -9.85 10.23
C LEU A 179 1.40 -10.74 11.47
N THR A 180 1.76 -10.21 12.64
CA THR A 180 2.02 -11.03 13.84
C THR A 180 1.19 -10.64 15.05
N THR A 181 0.79 -9.37 15.16
CA THR A 181 0.14 -8.83 16.36
C THR A 181 -1.34 -8.58 16.11
N LEU A 182 -2.18 -8.97 17.05
CA LEU A 182 -3.63 -8.73 17.05
C LEU A 182 -3.97 -7.68 18.10
N GLY A 183 -4.92 -6.81 17.78
CA GLY A 183 -5.54 -5.90 18.74
C GLY A 183 -6.56 -6.60 19.63
N GLU A 184 -7.09 -5.86 20.59
CA GLU A 184 -8.14 -6.37 21.49
C GLU A 184 -9.40 -6.78 20.70
N GLY A 185 -9.90 -7.97 20.95
CA GLY A 185 -11.07 -8.53 20.26
C GLY A 185 -10.78 -9.09 18.86
N GLU A 186 -9.60 -8.86 18.30
CA GLU A 186 -9.21 -9.39 17.00
C GLU A 186 -8.78 -10.86 17.11
N HIS A 187 -8.98 -11.60 16.05
CA HIS A 187 -8.50 -12.98 15.92
C HIS A 187 -8.17 -13.33 14.47
N TRP A 188 -7.26 -14.27 14.27
CA TRP A 188 -6.93 -14.76 12.94
C TRP A 188 -8.03 -15.71 12.43
N VAL A 189 -8.56 -15.38 11.27
CA VAL A 189 -9.40 -16.29 10.46
C VAL A 189 -8.51 -17.11 9.52
N LEU A 190 -7.47 -16.47 8.97
CA LEU A 190 -6.34 -17.08 8.27
C LEU A 190 -5.06 -16.50 8.86
N LYS A 191 -4.32 -17.33 9.61
CA LYS A 191 -3.08 -16.85 10.25
C LYS A 191 -1.94 -16.82 9.21
N PRO A 192 -1.27 -15.69 9.01
CA PRO A 192 -0.12 -15.63 8.11
C PRO A 192 1.08 -16.38 8.70
N CYS A 193 1.88 -16.98 7.82
CA CYS A 193 3.12 -17.68 8.18
C CYS A 193 4.29 -17.07 7.43
N TYR A 194 5.40 -16.88 8.14
CA TYR A 194 6.67 -16.48 7.53
C TYR A 194 7.36 -17.71 6.92
N LEU A 195 7.79 -17.61 5.66
CA LEU A 195 8.40 -18.70 4.91
C LEU A 195 9.90 -18.48 4.63
N GLY A 196 10.48 -17.39 5.13
CA GLY A 196 11.84 -16.97 4.81
C GLY A 196 11.87 -15.95 3.66
N ASP A 197 13.02 -15.27 3.50
CA ASP A 197 13.30 -14.35 2.37
C ASP A 197 12.23 -13.25 2.16
N GLY A 198 11.60 -12.80 3.24
CA GLY A 198 10.51 -11.81 3.17
C GLY A 198 9.17 -12.37 2.69
N LEU A 199 9.06 -13.68 2.47
CA LEU A 199 7.84 -14.34 2.02
C LEU A 199 6.89 -14.59 3.20
N TRP A 200 5.66 -14.13 3.05
CA TRP A 200 4.56 -14.34 3.99
C TRP A 200 3.34 -14.89 3.27
N THR A 201 2.69 -15.88 3.88
CA THR A 201 1.37 -16.28 3.40
C THR A 201 0.34 -15.19 3.71
N PRO A 202 -0.75 -15.08 2.92
CA PRO A 202 -1.85 -14.16 3.22
C PRO A 202 -2.39 -14.32 4.64
N GLY A 203 -2.66 -13.17 5.29
CA GLY A 203 -3.30 -13.12 6.60
C GLY A 203 -4.67 -12.47 6.54
N ILE A 204 -5.67 -13.06 7.23
CA ILE A 204 -6.99 -12.46 7.40
C ILE A 204 -7.31 -12.43 8.89
N ARG A 205 -7.53 -11.23 9.43
CA ARG A 205 -8.01 -11.05 10.80
C ARG A 205 -9.45 -10.57 10.81
N ALA A 206 -10.23 -11.02 11.77
CA ALA A 206 -11.58 -10.53 12.04
C ALA A 206 -11.65 -9.87 13.42
N GLY A 207 -12.75 -9.18 13.69
CA GLY A 207 -12.93 -8.42 14.93
C GLY A 207 -12.33 -7.01 14.89
N VAL A 208 -11.93 -6.52 13.72
CA VAL A 208 -11.50 -5.14 13.56
C VAL A 208 -12.70 -4.21 13.83
N VAL A 209 -12.50 -3.22 14.67
CA VAL A 209 -13.54 -2.24 15.02
C VAL A 209 -13.11 -0.82 14.64
N PRO A 210 -14.05 0.11 14.40
CA PRO A 210 -13.75 1.51 14.17
C PRO A 210 -12.84 2.08 15.27
N GLY A 211 -11.84 2.87 14.89
CA GLY A 211 -10.88 3.48 15.82
C GLY A 211 -9.77 2.55 16.33
N SER A 212 -9.81 1.24 16.03
CA SER A 212 -8.73 0.32 16.43
C SER A 212 -7.41 0.62 15.68
N GLU A 213 -6.30 0.16 16.22
CA GLU A 213 -4.98 0.37 15.58
C GLU A 213 -4.97 -0.19 14.16
N PHE A 214 -5.52 -1.39 13.95
CA PHE A 214 -5.54 -1.99 12.62
C PHE A 214 -6.42 -1.20 11.64
N HIS A 215 -7.55 -0.65 12.11
CA HIS A 215 -8.40 0.22 11.31
C HIS A 215 -7.67 1.47 10.83
N LEU A 216 -6.89 2.11 11.71
CA LEU A 216 -6.28 3.41 11.45
C LEU A 216 -4.88 3.34 10.82
N THR A 217 -4.27 2.14 10.75
CA THR A 217 -2.87 1.97 10.32
C THR A 217 -2.76 1.25 8.99
N GLU A 218 -2.01 1.82 8.04
CA GLU A 218 -1.55 1.13 6.84
C GLU A 218 -0.33 0.27 7.18
N TYR A 219 -0.41 -1.04 6.97
CA TYR A 219 0.70 -1.97 7.24
C TYR A 219 1.54 -2.30 6.01
N PHE A 220 1.03 -2.07 4.81
CA PHE A 220 1.70 -2.31 3.53
C PHE A 220 2.25 -3.73 3.40
N ALA A 221 1.42 -4.71 3.73
CA ALA A 221 1.76 -6.13 3.86
C ALA A 221 0.57 -7.01 3.45
N PRO A 222 0.76 -8.32 3.19
CA PRO A 222 -0.31 -9.21 2.78
C PRO A 222 -1.26 -9.58 3.94
N VAL A 223 -1.92 -8.58 4.50
CA VAL A 223 -2.84 -8.73 5.62
C VAL A 223 -4.13 -7.92 5.40
N LEU A 224 -5.26 -8.59 5.56
CA LEU A 224 -6.60 -8.02 5.43
C LEU A 224 -7.32 -8.05 6.78
N GLY A 225 -7.87 -6.91 7.19
CA GLY A 225 -8.78 -6.82 8.34
C GLY A 225 -10.23 -6.90 7.91
N VAL A 226 -11.04 -7.62 8.67
CA VAL A 226 -12.49 -7.72 8.46
C VAL A 226 -13.22 -7.00 9.58
N MET A 227 -13.97 -5.99 9.19
CA MET A 227 -14.87 -5.21 10.04
C MET A 227 -16.32 -5.55 9.70
N ARG A 228 -17.19 -5.57 10.67
CA ARG A 228 -18.64 -5.74 10.48
C ARG A 228 -19.36 -4.53 11.02
N VAL A 229 -20.32 -4.05 10.25
CA VAL A 229 -21.18 -2.92 10.60
C VAL A 229 -22.63 -3.24 10.23
N ASP A 230 -23.59 -2.55 10.84
CA ASP A 230 -24.99 -2.82 10.57
C ASP A 230 -25.52 -2.07 9.36
N THR A 231 -25.01 -0.87 9.10
CA THR A 231 -25.50 0.02 8.04
C THR A 231 -24.39 0.45 7.07
N LEU A 232 -24.79 0.93 5.90
CA LEU A 232 -23.87 1.50 4.91
C LEU A 232 -23.26 2.83 5.41
N GLU A 233 -24.04 3.60 6.15
CA GLU A 233 -23.61 4.87 6.75
C GLU A 233 -22.45 4.64 7.73
N GLU A 234 -22.53 3.60 8.55
CA GLU A 234 -21.42 3.20 9.45
C GLU A 234 -20.18 2.77 8.67
N ALA A 235 -20.35 2.04 7.55
CA ALA A 235 -19.25 1.66 6.69
C ALA A 235 -18.55 2.89 6.09
N ILE A 236 -19.32 3.84 5.58
CA ILE A 236 -18.80 5.11 5.03
C ILE A 236 -18.10 5.92 6.11
N ALA A 237 -18.67 6.00 7.31
CA ALA A 237 -18.05 6.69 8.42
C ALA A 237 -16.69 6.06 8.77
N ALA A 238 -16.61 4.73 8.86
CA ALA A 238 -15.35 4.02 9.12
C ALA A 238 -14.30 4.27 8.03
N VAL A 239 -14.68 4.27 6.75
CA VAL A 239 -13.74 4.60 5.65
C VAL A 239 -13.20 6.03 5.77
N ASN A 240 -14.01 6.97 6.22
CA ASN A 240 -13.64 8.39 6.33
C ASN A 240 -12.94 8.75 7.65
N ASP A 241 -12.91 7.85 8.63
CA ASP A 241 -12.30 8.09 9.95
C ASP A 241 -10.77 7.85 9.97
N VAL A 242 -10.15 7.67 8.82
CA VAL A 242 -8.71 7.47 8.68
C VAL A 242 -8.02 8.74 8.18
N ALA A 243 -6.74 8.89 8.53
CA ALA A 243 -5.94 10.05 8.11
C ALA A 243 -5.58 10.04 6.62
N TYR A 244 -5.91 8.97 5.90
CA TYR A 244 -5.57 8.75 4.49
C TYR A 244 -6.82 8.85 3.62
N GLY A 245 -6.64 9.18 2.32
CA GLY A 245 -7.71 9.16 1.36
C GLY A 245 -7.16 8.87 -0.03
N LEU A 246 -7.29 7.62 -0.49
CA LEU A 246 -6.78 7.23 -1.79
C LEU A 246 -7.84 6.50 -2.61
N THR A 247 -8.29 5.31 -2.19
CA THR A 247 -9.28 4.54 -2.94
C THR A 247 -10.18 3.71 -2.02
N SER A 248 -11.37 3.39 -2.53
CA SER A 248 -12.31 2.45 -1.91
C SER A 248 -13.14 1.78 -2.99
N GLY A 249 -13.73 0.63 -2.67
CA GLY A 249 -14.64 -0.13 -3.52
C GLY A 249 -15.96 -0.42 -2.82
N LEU A 250 -17.04 -0.54 -3.61
CA LEU A 250 -18.39 -0.92 -3.15
C LEU A 250 -18.93 -2.00 -4.08
#